data_17a2fbd157127ae21d6e43fd36de26c8
#
_entry.id   17a2fbd157127ae21d6e43fd36de26c8
#
_cell.length_a   1.000
_cell.length_b   1.000
_cell.length_c   1.000
_cell.angle_alpha   90.00
_cell.angle_beta   90.00
_cell.angle_gamma   90.00
#
_symmetry.space_group_name_H-M   'P 1'
#
loop_
_entity.id
_entity.type
_entity.pdbx_description
1 polymer ?
#
loop_
_entity_poly.entity_id
_entity_poly.type
_entity_poly.pdbx_seq_one_letter_code
_entity_poly.pdbx_strand_id
1 'polypeptide(L)'
;LEAPRRQVEGGQVDYLMLDYLAEVTMSILQKQKERDPKMGYARDFIGAIESVLPGIVERGVKVIANAGGVNPRSCADALLELADRKGVRGKLALGVVTGDDLLPRLDELMAQGHALANMDTGEPLALVRDRVLSANAYIGSTPIIEALGKGANIVITGRSTDTALTMAPLRYEFGWGPTEWDKLAAGIIAGHIIECGAQCSGGN
;
A
#
# COMPACT_ATOMS: atom_id res chain seq x y z
N LEU A 1 17.56 -5.80 2.03
CA LEU A 1 17.12 -4.38 2.18
C LEU A 1 17.94 -3.37 1.35
N GLU A 2 18.87 -3.82 0.50
CA GLU A 2 19.68 -2.90 -0.33
C GLU A 2 19.05 -2.55 -1.68
N ALA A 3 18.08 -3.33 -2.17
CA ALA A 3 17.52 -3.13 -3.50
C ALA A 3 16.89 -1.74 -3.68
N PRO A 4 16.06 -1.21 -2.75
CA PRO A 4 15.51 0.13 -2.85
C PRO A 4 16.60 1.20 -2.96
N ARG A 5 17.65 1.10 -2.12
CA ARG A 5 18.76 2.03 -2.13
C ARG A 5 19.52 1.99 -3.47
N ARG A 6 19.83 0.79 -3.96
CA ARG A 6 20.54 0.64 -5.26
C ARG A 6 19.74 1.23 -6.41
N GLN A 7 18.41 1.06 -6.44
CA GLN A 7 17.56 1.65 -7.46
C GLN A 7 17.57 3.18 -7.38
N VAL A 8 17.44 3.72 -6.18
CA VAL A 8 17.41 5.16 -5.99
C VAL A 8 18.79 5.78 -6.25
N GLU A 9 19.90 5.19 -5.80
CA GLU A 9 21.24 5.72 -5.99
C GLU A 9 21.75 5.53 -7.44
N GLY A 10 21.49 4.38 -8.05
CA GLY A 10 22.02 4.00 -9.36
C GLY A 10 21.13 4.33 -10.54
N GLY A 11 19.86 4.66 -10.32
CA GLY A 11 18.85 4.93 -11.34
C GLY A 11 18.37 6.38 -11.35
N GLN A 12 17.88 6.83 -12.51
CA GLN A 12 17.08 8.05 -12.62
C GLN A 12 15.63 7.67 -12.43
N VAL A 13 15.20 7.51 -11.17
CA VAL A 13 13.84 7.12 -10.83
C VAL A 13 13.09 8.29 -10.20
N ASP A 14 11.88 8.55 -10.66
CA ASP A 14 10.96 9.54 -10.10
C ASP A 14 10.09 8.90 -9.00
N TYR A 15 9.78 7.63 -9.14
CA TYR A 15 8.96 6.85 -8.22
C TYR A 15 9.63 5.55 -7.81
N LEU A 16 9.53 5.24 -6.52
CA LEU A 16 9.87 3.95 -5.95
C LEU A 16 8.58 3.29 -5.45
N MET A 17 8.24 2.15 -6.03
CA MET A 17 7.11 1.34 -5.59
C MET A 17 7.63 0.18 -4.75
N LEU A 18 6.97 -0.08 -3.62
CA LEU A 18 7.30 -1.20 -2.74
C LEU A 18 6.01 -1.97 -2.37
N ASP A 19 5.94 -3.21 -2.79
CA ASP A 19 4.83 -4.11 -2.46
C ASP A 19 5.23 -5.05 -1.32
N TYR A 20 4.42 -5.05 -0.27
CA TYR A 20 4.64 -5.81 0.97
C TYR A 20 3.51 -6.82 1.26
N LEU A 21 2.41 -6.75 0.52
CA LEU A 21 1.18 -7.41 0.96
C LEU A 21 0.72 -8.55 0.04
N ALA A 22 0.61 -9.71 0.65
CA ALA A 22 -0.19 -10.83 0.19
C ALA A 22 -1.15 -11.25 1.31
N GLU A 23 -2.06 -12.16 1.04
CA GLU A 23 -3.07 -12.64 2.00
C GLU A 23 -2.43 -13.22 3.27
N VAL A 24 -1.34 -13.97 3.11
CA VAL A 24 -0.56 -14.52 4.23
C VAL A 24 0.07 -13.40 5.06
N THR A 25 0.64 -12.39 4.41
CA THR A 25 1.23 -11.24 5.08
C THR A 25 0.19 -10.48 5.88
N MET A 26 -1.00 -10.21 5.30
CA MET A 26 -2.12 -9.58 5.99
C MET A 26 -2.52 -10.34 7.26
N SER A 27 -2.60 -11.66 7.17
CA SER A 27 -2.92 -12.53 8.31
C SER A 27 -1.87 -12.45 9.43
N ILE A 28 -0.58 -12.40 9.07
CA ILE A 28 0.51 -12.25 10.03
C ILE A 28 0.45 -10.87 10.70
N LEU A 29 0.25 -9.82 9.93
CA LEU A 29 0.17 -8.44 10.42
C LEU A 29 -1.05 -8.26 11.35
N GLN A 30 -2.18 -8.90 11.04
CA GLN A 30 -3.35 -8.89 11.91
C GLN A 30 -3.04 -9.50 13.28
N LYS A 31 -2.39 -10.68 13.31
CA LYS A 31 -1.97 -11.31 14.57
C LYS A 31 -0.97 -10.47 15.36
N GLN A 32 -0.12 -9.71 14.68
CA GLN A 32 0.79 -8.78 15.36
C GLN A 32 0.02 -7.62 15.99
N LYS A 33 -0.95 -7.03 15.27
CA LYS A 33 -1.80 -5.94 15.78
C LYS A 33 -2.66 -6.37 16.97
N GLU A 34 -3.15 -7.61 17.00
CA GLU A 34 -3.89 -8.16 18.14
C GLU A 34 -3.04 -8.27 19.41
N ARG A 35 -1.74 -8.55 19.27
CA ARG A 35 -0.80 -8.64 20.39
C ARG A 35 -0.30 -7.26 20.84
N ASP A 36 -0.10 -6.36 19.90
CA ASP A 36 0.35 -4.98 20.13
C ASP A 36 -0.36 -4.05 19.14
N PRO A 37 -1.28 -3.19 19.62
CA PRO A 37 -2.03 -2.26 18.78
C PRO A 37 -1.18 -1.30 17.94
N LYS A 38 0.09 -1.13 18.28
CA LYS A 38 1.04 -0.32 17.51
C LYS A 38 1.66 -1.09 16.33
N MET A 39 1.49 -2.40 16.28
CA MET A 39 1.96 -3.25 15.20
C MET A 39 0.91 -3.41 14.09
N GLY A 40 1.16 -4.28 13.12
CA GLY A 40 0.24 -4.57 12.02
C GLY A 40 0.61 -3.89 10.71
N TYR A 41 1.86 -3.45 10.57
CA TYR A 41 2.44 -2.92 9.35
C TYR A 41 3.81 -3.56 9.07
N ALA A 42 4.31 -3.45 7.85
CA ALA A 42 5.62 -3.99 7.46
C ALA A 42 6.75 -3.16 8.08
N ARG A 43 7.36 -3.67 9.16
CA ARG A 43 8.35 -2.92 9.94
C ARG A 43 9.65 -2.64 9.20
N ASP A 44 10.08 -3.53 8.33
CA ASP A 44 11.26 -3.39 7.49
C ASP A 44 11.13 -2.26 6.45
N PHE A 45 9.91 -1.84 6.14
CA PHE A 45 9.65 -0.64 5.35
C PHE A 45 10.29 0.61 5.96
N ILE A 46 10.31 0.75 7.28
CA ILE A 46 10.93 1.90 7.96
C ILE A 46 12.44 1.95 7.65
N GLY A 47 13.12 0.80 7.70
CA GLY A 47 14.53 0.70 7.31
C GLY A 47 14.77 0.93 5.81
N ALA A 48 13.83 0.48 4.96
CA ALA A 48 13.89 0.76 3.53
C ALA A 48 13.80 2.28 3.25
N ILE A 49 12.85 2.97 3.89
CA ILE A 49 12.73 4.44 3.76
C ILE A 49 13.98 5.14 4.30
N GLU A 50 14.51 4.73 5.45
CA GLU A 50 15.75 5.30 5.98
C GLU A 50 16.89 5.24 4.96
N SER A 51 17.00 4.12 4.23
CA SER A 51 18.05 3.92 3.23
C SER A 51 17.90 4.79 1.98
N VAL A 52 16.71 5.28 1.67
CA VAL A 52 16.42 6.09 0.48
C VAL A 52 16.07 7.55 0.80
N LEU A 53 16.13 7.94 2.08
CA LEU A 53 15.84 9.31 2.52
C LEU A 53 16.56 10.41 1.71
N PRO A 54 17.87 10.28 1.38
CA PRO A 54 18.54 11.29 0.53
C PRO A 54 17.86 11.44 -0.83
N GLY A 55 17.45 10.35 -1.47
CA GLY A 55 16.73 10.39 -2.74
C GLY A 55 15.38 11.12 -2.64
N ILE A 56 14.63 10.86 -1.56
CA ILE A 56 13.34 11.50 -1.31
C ILE A 56 13.53 13.00 -1.07
N VAL A 57 14.46 13.36 -0.18
CA VAL A 57 14.62 14.72 0.33
C VAL A 57 15.36 15.64 -0.64
N GLU A 58 16.35 15.14 -1.37
CA GLU A 58 17.26 15.92 -2.20
C GLU A 58 16.92 15.85 -3.69
N ARG A 59 16.42 14.70 -4.15
CA ARG A 59 16.09 14.47 -5.56
C ARG A 59 14.59 14.43 -5.87
N GLY A 60 13.74 14.48 -4.83
CA GLY A 60 12.30 14.49 -5.01
C GLY A 60 11.70 13.14 -5.40
N VAL A 61 12.41 12.02 -5.18
CA VAL A 61 11.87 10.68 -5.44
C VAL A 61 10.66 10.45 -4.56
N LYS A 62 9.53 10.09 -5.16
CA LYS A 62 8.30 9.76 -4.44
C LYS A 62 8.25 8.26 -4.16
N VAL A 63 7.71 7.89 -3.01
CA VAL A 63 7.56 6.48 -2.61
C VAL A 63 6.09 6.14 -2.44
N ILE A 64 5.66 5.01 -2.99
CA ILE A 64 4.32 4.47 -2.83
C ILE A 64 4.45 3.03 -2.33
N ALA A 65 3.82 2.71 -1.20
CA ALA A 65 3.89 1.38 -0.64
C ALA A 65 2.60 0.97 0.09
N ASN A 66 2.24 -0.29 -0.05
CA ASN A 66 1.15 -0.89 0.74
C ASN A 66 1.64 -1.42 2.11
N ALA A 67 2.82 -0.97 2.54
CA ALA A 67 3.47 -1.36 3.79
C ALA A 67 2.66 -1.09 5.06
N GLY A 68 1.58 -0.30 4.97
CA GLY A 68 0.67 -0.02 6.07
C GLY A 68 -0.06 -1.25 6.59
N GLY A 69 -0.23 -2.29 5.78
CA GLY A 69 -0.85 -3.54 6.20
C GLY A 69 -2.25 -3.33 6.78
N VAL A 70 -2.47 -3.80 7.99
CA VAL A 70 -3.72 -3.59 8.75
C VAL A 70 -3.66 -2.38 9.70
N ASN A 71 -2.57 -1.61 9.65
CA ASN A 71 -2.36 -0.45 10.53
C ASN A 71 -1.55 0.67 9.84
N PRO A 72 -2.07 1.27 8.75
CA PRO A 72 -1.35 2.31 8.02
C PRO A 72 -1.00 3.54 8.87
N ARG A 73 -1.80 3.85 9.89
CA ARG A 73 -1.54 4.99 10.79
C ARG A 73 -0.30 4.77 11.65
N SER A 74 -0.16 3.60 12.28
CA SER A 74 1.05 3.28 13.05
C SER A 74 2.30 3.22 12.17
N CYS A 75 2.17 2.78 10.91
CA CYS A 75 3.26 2.87 9.94
C CYS A 75 3.68 4.32 9.70
N ALA A 76 2.71 5.23 9.51
CA ALA A 76 2.98 6.65 9.34
C ALA A 76 3.64 7.25 10.58
N ASP A 77 3.15 6.94 11.78
CA ASP A 77 3.76 7.41 13.04
C ASP A 77 5.22 6.99 13.16
N ALA A 78 5.54 5.73 12.84
CA ALA A 78 6.91 5.24 12.84
C ALA A 78 7.82 5.95 11.82
N LEU A 79 7.28 6.32 10.64
CA LEU A 79 8.01 7.13 9.66
C LEU A 79 8.23 8.56 10.15
N LEU A 80 7.25 9.14 10.83
CA LEU A 80 7.40 10.47 11.40
C LEU A 80 8.44 10.50 12.51
N GLU A 81 8.50 9.46 13.36
CA GLU A 81 9.55 9.29 14.36
C GLU A 81 10.94 9.13 13.69
N LEU A 82 11.03 8.39 12.60
CA LEU A 82 12.26 8.30 11.80
C LEU A 82 12.67 9.69 11.28
N ALA A 83 11.72 10.43 10.70
CA ALA A 83 11.96 11.76 10.16
C ALA A 83 12.46 12.75 11.23
N ASP A 84 11.90 12.67 12.44
CA ASP A 84 12.34 13.47 13.58
C ASP A 84 13.78 13.11 13.99
N ARG A 85 14.11 11.81 14.12
CA ARG A 85 15.47 11.36 14.42
C ARG A 85 16.51 11.79 13.37
N LYS A 86 16.08 11.90 12.10
CA LYS A 86 16.95 12.32 10.99
C LYS A 86 16.94 13.83 10.72
N GLY A 87 16.13 14.60 11.44
CA GLY A 87 16.05 16.06 11.27
C GLY A 87 15.41 16.48 9.93
N VAL A 88 14.60 15.63 9.33
CA VAL A 88 13.97 15.86 8.01
C VAL A 88 12.44 15.94 8.05
N ARG A 89 11.84 16.06 9.25
CA ARG A 89 10.41 16.08 9.45
C ARG A 89 9.68 17.06 8.52
N GLY A 90 10.20 18.26 8.36
CA GLY A 90 9.60 19.30 7.51
C GLY A 90 9.74 19.06 5.99
N LYS A 91 10.47 18.02 5.59
CA LYS A 91 10.68 17.65 4.19
C LYS A 91 9.88 16.42 3.75
N LEU A 92 9.18 15.76 4.70
CA LEU A 92 8.34 14.60 4.41
C LEU A 92 6.87 14.98 4.50
N ALA A 93 6.15 14.74 3.41
CA ALA A 93 4.70 14.84 3.31
C ALA A 93 4.13 13.43 3.15
N LEU A 94 3.52 12.90 4.21
CA LEU A 94 2.96 11.55 4.21
C LEU A 94 1.49 11.56 3.76
N GLY A 95 1.17 10.78 2.74
CA GLY A 95 -0.19 10.39 2.39
C GLY A 95 -0.52 9.05 3.04
N VAL A 96 -1.62 8.97 3.78
CA VAL A 96 -2.09 7.72 4.39
C VAL A 96 -3.44 7.36 3.81
N VAL A 97 -3.48 6.28 3.03
CA VAL A 97 -4.71 5.75 2.44
C VAL A 97 -5.27 4.67 3.35
N THR A 98 -6.51 4.85 3.77
CA THR A 98 -7.27 3.93 4.63
C THR A 98 -8.63 3.64 4.01
N GLY A 99 -9.38 2.69 4.59
CA GLY A 99 -10.72 2.33 4.14
C GLY A 99 -10.81 0.94 3.53
N ASP A 100 -9.71 0.22 3.49
CA ASP A 100 -9.63 -1.18 3.10
C ASP A 100 -10.14 -2.13 4.21
N ASP A 101 -9.98 -1.76 5.48
CA ASP A 101 -10.45 -2.55 6.64
C ASP A 101 -11.98 -2.52 6.73
N LEU A 102 -12.61 -3.62 6.39
CA LEU A 102 -14.06 -3.83 6.45
C LEU A 102 -14.51 -4.58 7.70
N LEU A 103 -13.58 -5.10 8.51
CA LEU A 103 -13.92 -5.90 9.70
C LEU A 103 -14.92 -5.19 10.64
N PRO A 104 -14.74 -3.89 10.96
CA PRO A 104 -15.68 -3.16 11.82
C PRO A 104 -17.05 -2.93 11.19
N ARG A 105 -17.17 -3.09 9.87
CA ARG A 105 -18.38 -2.81 9.09
C ARG A 105 -19.14 -4.04 8.64
N LEU A 106 -18.62 -5.25 8.90
CA LEU A 106 -19.22 -6.49 8.38
C LEU A 106 -20.67 -6.67 8.83
N ASP A 107 -20.98 -6.37 10.09
CA ASP A 107 -22.34 -6.52 10.62
C ASP A 107 -23.30 -5.50 10.01
N GLU A 108 -22.84 -4.26 9.81
CA GLU A 108 -23.57 -3.22 9.06
C GLU A 108 -23.86 -3.66 7.64
N LEU A 109 -22.84 -4.15 6.93
CA LEU A 109 -22.98 -4.60 5.53
C LEU A 109 -23.95 -5.78 5.40
N MET A 110 -23.88 -6.74 6.31
CA MET A 110 -24.85 -7.86 6.34
C MET A 110 -26.27 -7.34 6.61
N ALA A 111 -26.45 -6.39 7.54
CA ALA A 111 -27.76 -5.79 7.83
C ALA A 111 -28.34 -5.01 6.64
N GLN A 112 -27.49 -4.46 5.78
CA GLN A 112 -27.87 -3.80 4.53
C GLN A 112 -28.22 -4.79 3.40
N GLY A 113 -28.14 -6.11 3.68
CA GLY A 113 -28.50 -7.15 2.71
C GLY A 113 -27.34 -7.63 1.82
N HIS A 114 -26.11 -7.22 2.10
CA HIS A 114 -24.94 -7.76 1.41
C HIS A 114 -24.67 -9.18 1.91
N ALA A 115 -24.80 -10.18 1.03
CA ALA A 115 -24.64 -11.58 1.39
C ALA A 115 -23.22 -11.93 1.86
N LEU A 116 -22.20 -11.26 1.33
CA LEU A 116 -20.79 -11.53 1.61
C LEU A 116 -20.48 -13.05 1.62
N ALA A 117 -21.07 -13.74 0.63
CA ALA A 117 -20.99 -15.18 0.53
C ALA A 117 -19.60 -15.65 0.12
N ASN A 118 -19.23 -16.84 0.58
CA ASN A 118 -18.05 -17.53 0.09
C ASN A 118 -18.14 -17.73 -1.43
N MET A 119 -17.13 -17.36 -2.18
CA MET A 119 -17.11 -17.41 -3.64
C MET A 119 -17.22 -18.84 -4.17
N ASP A 120 -16.64 -19.80 -3.48
CA ASP A 120 -16.57 -21.19 -3.94
C ASP A 120 -17.81 -22.00 -3.51
N THR A 121 -18.25 -21.83 -2.25
CA THR A 121 -19.34 -22.64 -1.69
C THR A 121 -20.69 -21.95 -1.72
N GLY A 122 -20.75 -20.64 -1.86
CA GLY A 122 -21.96 -19.84 -1.74
C GLY A 122 -22.48 -19.68 -0.30
N GLU A 123 -21.80 -20.23 0.68
CA GLU A 123 -22.21 -20.12 2.08
C GLU A 123 -22.13 -18.68 2.58
N PRO A 124 -23.15 -18.18 3.30
CA PRO A 124 -23.15 -16.81 3.80
C PRO A 124 -22.10 -16.61 4.89
N LEU A 125 -21.50 -15.40 4.94
CA LEU A 125 -20.52 -15.00 5.95
C LEU A 125 -21.02 -15.20 7.37
N ALA A 126 -22.32 -15.07 7.61
CA ALA A 126 -22.95 -15.24 8.92
C ALA A 126 -22.58 -16.56 9.62
N LEU A 127 -22.33 -17.65 8.86
CA LEU A 127 -21.95 -18.95 9.42
C LEU A 127 -20.56 -18.96 10.06
N VAL A 128 -19.71 -18.02 9.71
CA VAL A 128 -18.32 -17.97 10.17
C VAL A 128 -17.95 -16.62 10.79
N ARG A 129 -18.92 -15.70 10.92
CA ARG A 129 -18.71 -14.30 11.34
C ARG A 129 -17.88 -14.19 12.62
N ASP A 130 -18.16 -15.03 13.62
CA ASP A 130 -17.48 -15.00 14.91
C ASP A 130 -16.00 -15.46 14.84
N ARG A 131 -15.60 -16.07 13.74
CA ARG A 131 -14.23 -16.54 13.50
C ARG A 131 -13.45 -15.64 12.56
N VAL A 132 -14.09 -14.60 11.99
CA VAL A 132 -13.43 -13.67 11.09
C VAL A 132 -12.57 -12.70 11.90
N LEU A 133 -11.27 -12.74 11.68
CA LEU A 133 -10.28 -11.90 12.37
C LEU A 133 -9.82 -10.70 11.50
N SER A 134 -10.00 -10.77 10.19
CA SER A 134 -9.70 -9.68 9.27
C SER A 134 -10.61 -9.74 8.05
N ALA A 135 -10.94 -8.59 7.51
CA ALA A 135 -11.67 -8.45 6.27
C ALA A 135 -11.22 -7.15 5.59
N ASN A 136 -10.63 -7.25 4.41
CA ASN A 136 -10.11 -6.11 3.69
C ASN A 136 -10.61 -6.07 2.25
N ALA A 137 -10.95 -4.87 1.78
CA ALA A 137 -11.16 -4.61 0.36
C ALA A 137 -9.85 -4.24 -0.33
N TYR A 138 -9.72 -4.57 -1.60
CA TYR A 138 -8.60 -4.10 -2.40
C TYR A 138 -8.87 -2.68 -2.91
N ILE A 139 -8.12 -1.71 -2.38
CA ILE A 139 -8.24 -0.31 -2.77
C ILE A 139 -7.53 -0.09 -4.12
N GLY A 140 -8.20 0.63 -5.01
CA GLY A 140 -7.63 1.01 -6.31
C GLY A 140 -6.71 2.24 -6.23
N SER A 141 -6.27 2.74 -7.39
CA SER A 141 -5.29 3.83 -7.50
C SER A 141 -5.81 5.22 -7.11
N THR A 142 -7.12 5.46 -7.14
CA THR A 142 -7.69 6.81 -6.98
C THR A 142 -7.27 7.52 -5.68
N PRO A 143 -7.36 6.94 -4.49
CA PRO A 143 -6.96 7.65 -3.28
C PRO A 143 -5.45 7.89 -3.20
N ILE A 144 -4.64 7.07 -3.87
CA ILE A 144 -3.20 7.31 -3.98
C ILE A 144 -2.94 8.56 -4.84
N ILE A 145 -3.67 8.70 -5.97
CA ILE A 145 -3.61 9.89 -6.84
C ILE A 145 -3.99 11.15 -6.04
N GLU A 146 -5.03 11.07 -5.22
CA GLU A 146 -5.44 12.19 -4.37
C GLU A 146 -4.35 12.58 -3.36
N ALA A 147 -3.65 11.60 -2.78
CA ALA A 147 -2.55 11.86 -1.87
C ALA A 147 -1.37 12.53 -2.59
N LEU A 148 -1.00 12.05 -3.78
CA LEU A 148 0.02 12.67 -4.63
C LEU A 148 -0.37 14.10 -5.01
N GLY A 149 -1.62 14.32 -5.40
CA GLY A 149 -2.15 15.65 -5.74
C GLY A 149 -2.14 16.66 -4.58
N LYS A 150 -2.15 16.17 -3.34
CA LYS A 150 -1.98 16.97 -2.12
C LYS A 150 -0.51 17.19 -1.73
N GLY A 151 0.42 16.73 -2.57
CA GLY A 151 1.86 16.93 -2.39
C GLY A 151 2.56 15.87 -1.55
N ALA A 152 1.94 14.69 -1.33
CA ALA A 152 2.61 13.61 -0.63
C ALA A 152 3.84 13.13 -1.41
N ASN A 153 4.98 12.99 -0.74
CA ASN A 153 6.18 12.37 -1.28
C ASN A 153 6.39 10.93 -0.78
N ILE A 154 5.66 10.52 0.24
CA ILE A 154 5.52 9.11 0.64
C ILE A 154 4.03 8.81 0.80
N VAL A 155 3.51 7.82 0.07
CA VAL A 155 2.13 7.35 0.21
C VAL A 155 2.14 5.94 0.76
N ILE A 156 1.44 5.76 1.89
CA ILE A 156 1.28 4.49 2.59
C ILE A 156 -0.17 4.04 2.44
N THR A 157 -0.39 2.81 2.02
CA THR A 157 -1.74 2.23 1.98
C THR A 157 -1.85 1.01 2.87
N GLY A 158 -3.06 0.62 3.20
CA GLY A 158 -3.42 -0.73 3.59
C GLY A 158 -3.46 -1.66 2.37
N ARG A 159 -4.36 -2.65 2.37
CA ARG A 159 -4.51 -3.55 1.22
C ARG A 159 -4.97 -2.77 -0.02
N SER A 160 -4.23 -2.90 -1.09
CA SER A 160 -4.54 -2.34 -2.40
C SER A 160 -4.49 -3.42 -3.46
N THR A 161 -5.04 -3.17 -4.65
CA THR A 161 -4.77 -4.02 -5.80
C THR A 161 -3.29 -3.91 -6.16
N ASP A 162 -2.68 -5.01 -6.55
CA ASP A 162 -1.23 -5.10 -6.80
C ASP A 162 -0.76 -4.03 -7.80
N THR A 163 -1.54 -3.80 -8.85
CA THR A 163 -1.24 -2.78 -9.86
C THR A 163 -1.54 -1.34 -9.42
N ALA A 164 -2.28 -1.12 -8.32
CA ALA A 164 -2.67 0.23 -7.91
C ALA A 164 -1.47 1.13 -7.60
N LEU A 165 -0.41 0.55 -7.04
CA LEU A 165 0.81 1.27 -6.67
C LEU A 165 1.55 1.81 -7.90
N THR A 166 1.48 1.10 -9.03
CA THR A 166 2.03 1.54 -10.33
C THR A 166 1.05 2.40 -11.11
N MET A 167 -0.24 2.02 -11.10
CA MET A 167 -1.28 2.75 -11.82
C MET A 167 -1.44 4.20 -11.31
N ALA A 168 -1.25 4.41 -10.01
CA ALA A 168 -1.42 5.73 -9.42
C ALA A 168 -0.45 6.77 -9.99
N PRO A 169 0.89 6.56 -10.00
CA PRO A 169 1.80 7.50 -10.62
C PRO A 169 1.56 7.66 -12.12
N LEU A 170 1.25 6.59 -12.87
CA LEU A 170 0.93 6.70 -14.29
C LEU A 170 -0.27 7.61 -14.53
N ARG A 171 -1.35 7.40 -13.79
CA ARG A 171 -2.54 8.26 -13.90
C ARG A 171 -2.27 9.69 -13.46
N TYR A 172 -1.50 9.87 -12.39
CA TYR A 172 -1.18 11.18 -11.84
C TYR A 172 -0.32 12.00 -12.79
N GLU A 173 0.79 11.45 -13.28
CA GLU A 173 1.75 12.18 -14.12
C GLU A 173 1.22 12.39 -15.55
N PHE A 174 0.51 11.43 -16.11
CA PHE A 174 0.00 11.53 -17.49
C PHE A 174 -1.46 11.98 -17.57
N GLY A 175 -2.10 12.30 -16.44
CA GLY A 175 -3.47 12.82 -16.41
C GLY A 175 -4.52 11.84 -16.95
N TRP A 176 -4.30 10.51 -16.80
CA TRP A 176 -5.23 9.52 -17.35
C TRP A 176 -6.56 9.52 -16.59
N GLY A 177 -7.62 9.74 -17.35
CA GLY A 177 -8.99 9.74 -16.83
C GLY A 177 -9.52 8.34 -16.47
N PRO A 178 -10.61 8.28 -15.73
CA PRO A 178 -11.18 7.00 -15.25
C PRO A 178 -11.81 6.13 -16.36
N THR A 179 -11.99 6.66 -17.57
CA THR A 179 -12.61 5.98 -18.72
C THR A 179 -11.66 5.80 -19.90
N GLU A 180 -10.39 6.10 -19.75
CA GLU A 180 -9.37 5.88 -20.79
C GLU A 180 -8.90 4.42 -20.77
N TRP A 181 -9.81 3.51 -21.13
CA TRP A 181 -9.66 2.07 -20.93
C TRP A 181 -8.39 1.46 -21.51
N ASP A 182 -7.96 1.90 -22.69
CA ASP A 182 -6.74 1.38 -23.33
C ASP A 182 -5.49 1.75 -22.51
N LYS A 183 -5.43 3.00 -21.99
CA LYS A 183 -4.35 3.45 -21.13
C LYS A 183 -4.36 2.73 -19.78
N LEU A 184 -5.56 2.56 -19.20
CA LEU A 184 -5.73 1.84 -17.95
C LEU A 184 -5.33 0.37 -18.11
N ALA A 185 -5.72 -0.28 -19.21
CA ALA A 185 -5.32 -1.65 -19.50
C ALA A 185 -3.78 -1.76 -19.65
N ALA A 186 -3.16 -0.86 -20.40
CA ALA A 186 -1.69 -0.82 -20.52
C ALA A 186 -1.00 -0.61 -19.17
N GLY A 187 -1.54 0.28 -18.32
CA GLY A 187 -1.03 0.51 -16.97
C GLY A 187 -1.17 -0.70 -16.05
N ILE A 188 -2.26 -1.47 -16.17
CA ILE A 188 -2.45 -2.73 -15.44
C ILE A 188 -1.40 -3.75 -15.87
N ILE A 189 -1.18 -3.91 -17.19
CA ILE A 189 -0.16 -4.83 -17.71
C ILE A 189 1.23 -4.42 -17.21
N ALA A 190 1.59 -3.14 -17.32
CA ALA A 190 2.86 -2.63 -16.82
C ALA A 190 3.01 -2.89 -15.31
N GLY A 191 1.94 -2.66 -14.54
CA GLY A 191 1.92 -2.91 -13.10
C GLY A 191 2.18 -4.36 -12.75
N HIS A 192 1.57 -5.31 -13.45
CA HIS A 192 1.81 -6.73 -13.22
C HIS A 192 3.21 -7.19 -13.67
N ILE A 193 3.80 -6.57 -14.69
CA ILE A 193 5.18 -6.89 -15.12
C ILE A 193 6.20 -6.46 -14.07
N ILE A 194 6.00 -5.35 -13.41
CA ILE A 194 6.94 -4.81 -12.41
C ILE A 194 6.59 -5.19 -10.97
N GLU A 195 5.40 -5.69 -10.74
CA GLU A 195 4.98 -6.25 -9.45
C GLU A 195 5.85 -7.48 -9.13
N CYS A 196 6.16 -7.71 -7.86
CA CYS A 196 7.13 -8.69 -7.39
C CYS A 196 8.59 -8.47 -7.86
N GLY A 197 8.91 -7.38 -8.53
CA GLY A 197 10.27 -7.00 -8.91
C GLY A 197 10.98 -8.06 -9.77
N ALA A 198 12.18 -8.45 -9.40
CA ALA A 198 12.99 -9.40 -10.15
C ALA A 198 12.35 -10.81 -10.30
N GLN A 199 11.43 -11.17 -9.43
CA GLN A 199 10.72 -12.47 -9.50
C GLN A 199 9.84 -12.57 -10.75
N CYS A 200 9.36 -11.47 -11.32
CA CYS A 200 8.61 -11.45 -12.58
C CYS A 200 9.40 -12.07 -13.73
N SER A 201 10.73 -11.90 -13.72
CA SER A 201 11.65 -12.40 -14.74
C SER A 201 12.44 -13.62 -14.30
N GLY A 202 12.07 -14.27 -13.19
CA GLY A 202 12.75 -15.43 -12.64
C GLY A 202 14.06 -15.12 -11.90
N GLY A 203 14.27 -13.85 -11.52
CA GLY A 203 15.40 -13.43 -10.70
C GLY A 203 15.14 -13.62 -9.20
N ASN A 204 16.19 -13.76 -8.41
CA ASN A 204 16.19 -13.82 -6.94
C ASN A 204 16.89 -12.61 -6.33
#